data_7140f045756672c57480693daafe1974
#
_entry.id   7140f045756672c57480693daafe1974
#
_cell.length_a   1.000
_cell.length_b   1.000
_cell.length_c   1.000
_cell.angle_alpha   90.00
_cell.angle_beta   90.00
_cell.angle_gamma   90.00
#
_symmetry.space_group_name_H-M   'P 1'
#
loop_
_entity.id
_entity.type
_entity.pdbx_description
1 polymer ?
#
loop_
_entity_poly.entity_id
_entity_poly.type
_entity_poly.pdbx_seq_one_letter_code
_entity_poly.pdbx_strand_id
1 'polypeptide(L)'
;MGKWLNGAREVRAAMDNAAEVLTDADASNSVLLYPTLKGDGSLIEAGTRINWNGTLKRAAVDLWDTAENTPDVATDIWEDINYKNGYRIIPETITAGLAFSKDEIGWWGDVLYKSIYDGANVWTPEQYAAAWEVVTNA
;
A
#
# COMPACT_ATOMS: atom_id res chain seq x y z
N MET A 1 17.95 -8.11 -34.82
CA MET A 1 17.76 -8.67 -33.47
C MET A 1 18.01 -7.66 -32.37
N GLY A 2 19.18 -6.98 -32.34
CA GLY A 2 19.53 -6.06 -31.27
C GLY A 2 18.58 -4.87 -31.10
N LYS A 3 18.17 -4.25 -32.19
CA LYS A 3 17.25 -3.10 -32.17
C LYS A 3 15.87 -3.47 -31.59
N TRP A 4 15.36 -4.61 -31.95
CA TRP A 4 14.06 -5.05 -31.48
C TRP A 4 14.07 -5.40 -29.99
N LEU A 5 15.12 -6.09 -29.56
CA LEU A 5 15.31 -6.44 -28.14
C LEU A 5 15.48 -5.21 -27.27
N ASN A 6 16.25 -4.21 -27.73
CA ASN A 6 16.46 -2.95 -27.01
C ASN A 6 15.16 -2.17 -26.86
N GLY A 7 14.32 -2.11 -27.90
CA GLY A 7 13.02 -1.46 -27.84
C GLY A 7 12.09 -2.08 -26.80
N ALA A 8 12.06 -3.42 -26.71
CA ALA A 8 11.26 -4.14 -25.72
C ALA A 8 11.73 -3.85 -24.30
N ARG A 9 13.04 -3.76 -24.07
CA ARG A 9 13.60 -3.41 -22.76
C ARG A 9 13.29 -1.98 -22.35
N GLU A 10 13.37 -1.04 -23.29
CA GLU A 10 13.04 0.37 -23.03
C GLU A 10 11.57 0.55 -22.63
N VAL A 11 10.66 -0.13 -23.30
CA VAL A 11 9.22 -0.08 -22.98
C VAL A 11 8.99 -0.63 -21.58
N ARG A 12 9.60 -1.74 -21.23
CA ARG A 12 9.45 -2.33 -19.89
C ARG A 12 10.03 -1.42 -18.80
N ALA A 13 11.19 -0.84 -19.03
CA ALA A 13 11.80 0.10 -18.07
C ALA A 13 10.92 1.33 -17.87
N ALA A 14 10.30 1.87 -18.93
CA ALA A 14 9.38 3.00 -18.83
C ALA A 14 8.14 2.64 -18.01
N MET A 15 7.59 1.45 -18.16
CA MET A 15 6.45 0.98 -17.36
C MET A 15 6.82 0.82 -15.89
N ASP A 16 7.98 0.24 -15.59
CA ASP A 16 8.47 0.08 -14.22
C ASP A 16 8.69 1.44 -13.55
N ASN A 17 9.28 2.41 -14.26
CA ASN A 17 9.47 3.76 -13.75
C ASN A 17 8.13 4.46 -13.48
N ALA A 18 7.14 4.30 -14.36
CA ALA A 18 5.82 4.88 -14.16
C ALA A 18 5.16 4.31 -12.90
N ALA A 19 5.31 3.00 -12.66
CA ALA A 19 4.77 2.35 -11.45
C ALA A 19 5.45 2.89 -10.19
N GLU A 20 6.77 3.14 -10.22
CA GLU A 20 7.51 3.63 -9.06
C GLU A 20 7.12 5.06 -8.65
N VAL A 21 6.75 5.92 -9.62
CA VAL A 21 6.43 7.32 -9.33
C VAL A 21 4.96 7.57 -9.04
N LEU A 22 4.09 6.55 -9.15
CA LEU A 22 2.69 6.70 -8.83
C LEU A 22 2.48 6.95 -7.35
N THR A 23 1.52 7.81 -7.02
CA THR A 23 1.05 7.94 -5.63
C THR A 23 0.42 6.62 -5.18
N ASP A 24 0.29 6.42 -3.87
CA ASP A 24 -0.37 5.22 -3.35
C ASP A 24 -1.81 5.11 -3.85
N ALA A 25 -2.52 6.23 -3.97
CA ALA A 25 -3.88 6.24 -4.51
C ALA A 25 -3.93 5.74 -5.96
N ASP A 26 -3.07 6.27 -6.83
CA ASP A 26 -3.00 5.88 -8.23
C ASP A 26 -2.45 4.45 -8.38
N ALA A 27 -1.47 4.08 -7.57
CA ALA A 27 -0.92 2.73 -7.55
C ALA A 27 -1.98 1.71 -7.15
N SER A 28 -2.82 2.02 -6.18
CA SER A 28 -3.91 1.15 -5.74
C SER A 28 -4.94 0.93 -6.86
N ASN A 29 -5.20 1.95 -7.69
CA ASN A 29 -6.09 1.82 -8.85
C ASN A 29 -5.42 1.11 -10.02
N SER A 30 -4.12 0.90 -9.97
CA SER A 30 -3.31 0.28 -11.04
C SER A 30 -2.50 -0.91 -10.50
N VAL A 31 -3.08 -1.66 -9.57
CA VAL A 31 -2.38 -2.75 -8.85
C VAL A 31 -1.80 -3.79 -9.80
N LEU A 32 -2.39 -3.99 -10.97
CA LEU A 32 -1.89 -4.94 -11.97
C LEU A 32 -0.56 -4.54 -12.60
N LEU A 33 -0.11 -3.28 -12.42
CA LEU A 33 1.22 -2.85 -12.85
C LEU A 33 2.34 -3.41 -11.95
N TYR A 34 2.00 -3.89 -10.78
CA TYR A 34 2.99 -4.34 -9.80
C TYR A 34 3.13 -5.86 -9.81
N PRO A 35 4.37 -6.37 -9.69
CA PRO A 35 4.59 -7.81 -9.63
C PRO A 35 4.11 -8.39 -8.30
N THR A 36 3.80 -9.67 -8.30
CA THR A 36 3.58 -10.41 -7.07
C THR A 36 4.89 -11.01 -6.58
N LEU A 37 4.88 -11.54 -5.35
CA LEU A 37 6.02 -12.27 -4.82
C LEU A 37 6.24 -13.57 -5.59
N LYS A 38 7.50 -13.94 -5.78
CA LYS A 38 7.90 -15.12 -6.57
C LYS A 38 8.35 -16.30 -5.71
N GLY A 39 8.67 -16.05 -4.43
CA GLY A 39 9.21 -17.09 -3.55
C GLY A 39 10.61 -17.55 -3.95
N ASP A 40 11.39 -16.69 -4.60
CA ASP A 40 12.71 -17.03 -5.15
C ASP A 40 13.88 -16.66 -4.22
N GLY A 41 13.60 -16.16 -3.02
CA GLY A 41 14.61 -15.75 -2.04
C GLY A 41 15.32 -14.45 -2.37
N SER A 42 14.86 -13.69 -3.36
CA SER A 42 15.47 -12.41 -3.72
C SER A 42 15.22 -11.35 -2.65
N LEU A 43 16.05 -10.31 -2.65
CA LEU A 43 15.87 -9.18 -1.74
C LEU A 43 14.74 -8.27 -2.24
N ILE A 44 13.84 -7.93 -1.32
CA ILE A 44 12.81 -6.92 -1.54
C ILE A 44 13.14 -5.74 -0.64
N GLU A 45 13.43 -4.60 -1.25
CA GLU A 45 13.80 -3.41 -0.49
C GLU A 45 12.59 -2.72 0.13
N ALA A 46 12.79 -2.08 1.27
CA ALA A 46 11.77 -1.24 1.91
C ALA A 46 11.21 -0.23 0.90
N GLY A 47 9.90 -0.03 0.91
CA GLY A 47 9.21 0.85 -0.03
C GLY A 47 8.76 0.17 -1.32
N THR A 48 9.18 -1.08 -1.57
CA THR A 48 8.74 -1.85 -2.75
C THR A 48 7.24 -2.15 -2.64
N ARG A 49 6.50 -1.85 -3.70
CA ARG A 49 5.07 -2.14 -3.79
C ARG A 49 4.84 -3.39 -4.62
N ILE A 50 3.94 -4.25 -4.17
CA ILE A 50 3.59 -5.49 -4.86
C ILE A 50 2.08 -5.63 -5.01
N ASN A 51 1.69 -6.46 -5.97
CA ASN A 51 0.33 -6.95 -6.12
C ASN A 51 0.24 -8.28 -5.35
N TRP A 52 -0.52 -8.28 -4.27
CA TRP A 52 -0.77 -9.49 -3.48
C TRP A 52 -2.26 -9.83 -3.58
N ASN A 53 -2.57 -10.81 -4.43
CA ASN A 53 -3.95 -11.27 -4.66
C ASN A 53 -4.92 -10.13 -5.03
N GLY A 54 -4.47 -9.17 -5.84
CA GLY A 54 -5.28 -8.05 -6.28
C GLY A 54 -5.29 -6.85 -5.33
N THR A 55 -4.54 -6.91 -4.23
CA THR A 55 -4.38 -5.79 -3.30
C THR A 55 -2.96 -5.26 -3.33
N LEU A 56 -2.80 -3.97 -3.09
CA LEU A 56 -1.50 -3.32 -3.08
C LEU A 56 -0.89 -3.38 -1.70
N LYS A 57 0.33 -3.90 -1.61
CA LYS A 57 1.11 -3.95 -0.38
C LYS A 57 2.45 -3.26 -0.60
N ARG A 58 2.98 -2.65 0.45
CA ARG A 58 4.31 -2.03 0.43
C ARG A 58 5.18 -2.64 1.52
N ALA A 59 6.43 -2.98 1.17
CA ALA A 59 7.39 -3.48 2.15
C ALA A 59 7.77 -2.35 3.12
N ALA A 60 7.55 -2.58 4.41
CA ALA A 60 7.91 -1.60 5.46
C ALA A 60 9.40 -1.64 5.78
N VAL A 61 10.06 -2.76 5.50
CA VAL A 61 11.49 -3.00 5.77
C VAL A 61 12.06 -3.82 4.61
N ASP A 62 13.39 -3.91 4.54
CA ASP A 62 14.04 -4.86 3.63
C ASP A 62 13.72 -6.28 4.08
N LEU A 63 13.35 -7.14 3.16
CA LEU A 63 12.99 -8.52 3.45
C LEU A 63 13.39 -9.46 2.31
N TRP A 64 13.44 -10.75 2.60
CA TRP A 64 13.70 -11.78 1.61
C TRP A 64 12.38 -12.35 1.09
N ASP A 65 12.29 -12.55 -0.22
CA ASP A 65 11.09 -13.11 -0.87
C ASP A 65 10.99 -14.62 -0.60
N THR A 66 10.50 -14.96 0.59
CA THR A 66 10.34 -16.34 1.06
C THR A 66 8.91 -16.55 1.57
N ALA A 67 8.53 -17.82 1.72
CA ALA A 67 7.20 -18.20 2.21
C ALA A 67 6.90 -17.67 3.62
N GLU A 68 7.93 -17.38 4.41
CA GLU A 68 7.80 -16.87 5.78
C GLU A 68 7.50 -15.37 5.82
N ASN A 69 7.74 -14.66 4.72
CA ASN A 69 7.66 -13.20 4.64
C ASN A 69 6.53 -12.71 3.74
N THR A 70 5.53 -13.54 3.46
CA THR A 70 4.38 -13.11 2.68
C THR A 70 3.44 -12.21 3.50
N PRO A 71 2.63 -11.35 2.86
CA PRO A 71 1.74 -10.43 3.57
C PRO A 71 0.73 -11.10 4.50
N ASP A 72 0.35 -12.35 4.24
CA ASP A 72 -0.59 -13.11 5.07
C ASP A 72 0.09 -13.78 6.28
N VAL A 73 1.41 -14.00 6.23
CA VAL A 73 2.19 -14.62 7.30
C VAL A 73 2.90 -13.56 8.14
N ALA A 74 3.55 -12.59 7.50
CA ALA A 74 4.33 -11.54 8.16
C ALA A 74 3.63 -10.19 8.02
N THR A 75 2.47 -10.05 8.65
CA THR A 75 1.60 -8.87 8.50
C THR A 75 2.23 -7.57 8.98
N ASP A 76 3.21 -7.63 9.88
CA ASP A 76 3.87 -6.46 10.46
C ASP A 76 4.96 -5.84 9.58
N ILE A 77 5.47 -6.58 8.59
CA ILE A 77 6.48 -6.07 7.66
C ILE A 77 5.90 -5.60 6.33
N TRP A 78 4.59 -5.73 6.14
CA TRP A 78 3.89 -5.26 4.95
C TRP A 78 2.86 -4.20 5.32
N GLU A 79 2.83 -3.13 4.53
CA GLU A 79 1.87 -2.05 4.71
C GLU A 79 0.72 -2.20 3.73
N ASP A 80 -0.50 -2.06 4.24
CA ASP A 80 -1.72 -2.13 3.44
C ASP A 80 -2.08 -0.72 2.97
N ILE A 81 -1.79 -0.41 1.70
CA ILE A 81 -1.87 0.94 1.15
C ILE A 81 -2.96 1.08 0.09
N ASN A 82 -4.06 0.38 0.25
CA ASN A 82 -5.16 0.40 -0.71
C ASN A 82 -6.04 1.64 -0.55
N TYR A 83 -6.55 2.14 -1.67
CA TYR A 83 -7.46 3.28 -1.75
C TYR A 83 -8.77 2.86 -2.41
N LYS A 84 -9.86 3.56 -2.05
CA LYS A 84 -11.18 3.37 -2.63
C LYS A 84 -11.82 4.75 -2.79
N ASN A 85 -12.22 5.09 -4.02
CA ASN A 85 -12.87 6.38 -4.30
C ASN A 85 -12.10 7.60 -3.78
N GLY A 86 -10.77 7.57 -3.92
CA GLY A 86 -9.90 8.66 -3.53
C GLY A 86 -9.49 8.71 -2.07
N TYR A 87 -10.02 7.82 -1.22
CA TYR A 87 -9.68 7.76 0.20
C TYR A 87 -9.02 6.44 0.54
N ARG A 88 -7.98 6.51 1.39
CA ARG A 88 -7.26 5.32 1.82
C ARG A 88 -8.14 4.45 2.71
N ILE A 89 -8.04 3.13 2.52
CA ILE A 89 -8.73 2.18 3.38
C ILE A 89 -7.92 2.07 4.68
N ILE A 90 -8.60 2.22 5.83
CA ILE A 90 -7.96 2.08 7.14
C ILE A 90 -7.65 0.59 7.36
N PRO A 91 -6.37 0.21 7.50
CA PRO A 91 -6.02 -1.19 7.75
C PRO A 91 -6.38 -1.61 9.17
N GLU A 92 -6.56 -2.90 9.38
CA GLU A 92 -6.85 -3.44 10.72
C GLU A 92 -5.70 -3.19 11.71
N THR A 93 -4.47 -3.16 11.20
CA THR A 93 -3.29 -2.77 11.97
C THR A 93 -2.63 -1.58 11.31
N ILE A 94 -2.61 -0.45 12.01
CA ILE A 94 -1.99 0.77 11.49
C ILE A 94 -0.57 0.86 12.05
N THR A 95 0.41 0.61 11.18
CA THR A 95 1.82 0.77 11.53
C THR A 95 2.21 2.24 11.47
N ALA A 96 3.39 2.58 12.01
CA ALA A 96 3.87 3.97 12.03
C ALA A 96 3.94 4.60 10.64
N GLY A 97 4.28 3.81 9.61
CA GLY A 97 4.34 4.28 8.22
C GLY A 97 2.97 4.49 7.58
N LEU A 98 1.90 4.01 8.20
CA LEU A 98 0.52 4.16 7.73
C LEU A 98 -0.32 5.10 8.59
N ALA A 99 0.28 5.77 9.57
CA ALA A 99 -0.44 6.66 10.47
C ALA A 99 -1.27 7.69 9.68
N PHE A 100 -2.44 8.00 10.20
CA PHE A 100 -3.30 9.04 9.61
C PHE A 100 -2.98 10.38 10.25
N SER A 101 -2.83 11.40 9.42
CA SER A 101 -2.65 12.79 9.90
C SER A 101 -3.99 13.36 10.32
N LYS A 102 -3.95 14.44 11.13
CA LYS A 102 -5.16 15.17 11.45
C LYS A 102 -5.87 15.63 10.18
N ASP A 103 -7.18 15.46 10.16
CA ASP A 103 -8.09 15.76 9.03
C ASP A 103 -7.98 14.80 7.84
N GLU A 104 -7.10 13.81 7.88
CA GLU A 104 -7.05 12.78 6.86
C GLU A 104 -8.27 11.87 6.98
N ILE A 105 -8.85 11.49 5.80
CA ILE A 105 -10.07 10.69 5.72
C ILE A 105 -9.73 9.29 5.21
N GLY A 106 -10.34 8.26 5.80
CA GLY A 106 -10.17 6.88 5.38
C GLY A 106 -11.44 6.07 5.56
N TRP A 107 -11.49 4.94 4.85
CA TRP A 107 -12.60 3.99 4.94
C TRP A 107 -12.36 2.99 6.08
N TRP A 108 -13.36 2.84 6.95
CA TRP A 108 -13.43 1.73 7.88
C TRP A 108 -14.71 0.95 7.56
N GLY A 109 -14.55 -0.19 6.90
CA GLY A 109 -15.67 -0.85 6.26
C GLY A 109 -16.28 0.04 5.17
N ASP A 110 -17.56 0.26 5.22
CA ASP A 110 -18.30 1.09 4.26
C ASP A 110 -18.53 2.53 4.75
N VAL A 111 -17.86 2.93 5.83
CA VAL A 111 -18.03 4.24 6.46
C VAL A 111 -16.74 5.04 6.36
N LEU A 112 -16.86 6.31 5.95
CA LEU A 112 -15.74 7.24 5.95
C LEU A 112 -15.56 7.86 7.34
N TYR A 113 -14.31 7.86 7.82
CA TYR A 113 -13.91 8.47 9.07
C TYR A 113 -12.82 9.51 8.81
N LYS A 114 -12.86 10.59 9.57
CA LYS A 114 -11.82 11.62 9.57
C LYS A 114 -11.01 11.50 10.85
N SER A 115 -9.68 11.50 10.72
CA SER A 115 -8.79 11.54 11.88
C SER A 115 -8.86 12.91 12.54
N ILE A 116 -9.25 12.94 13.80
CA ILE A 116 -9.29 14.19 14.60
C ILE A 116 -8.21 14.19 15.68
N TYR A 117 -7.36 13.17 15.69
CA TYR A 117 -6.22 13.09 16.61
C TYR A 117 -5.14 14.07 16.16
N ASP A 118 -4.62 14.85 17.12
CA ASP A 118 -3.56 15.82 16.85
C ASP A 118 -2.20 15.12 16.90
N GLY A 119 -1.75 14.64 15.75
CA GLY A 119 -0.53 13.88 15.60
C GLY A 119 -0.73 12.64 14.72
N ALA A 120 0.17 11.68 14.84
CA ALA A 120 0.12 10.43 14.09
C ALA A 120 -0.93 9.50 14.70
N ASN A 121 -2.04 9.30 13.99
CA ASN A 121 -3.12 8.42 14.44
C ASN A 121 -2.84 6.99 13.94
N VAL A 122 -2.46 6.11 14.86
CA VAL A 122 -2.13 4.71 14.60
C VAL A 122 -3.18 3.74 15.16
N TRP A 123 -4.34 4.24 15.53
CA TRP A 123 -5.45 3.45 16.07
C TRP A 123 -6.60 3.38 15.07
N THR A 124 -7.24 2.23 14.98
CA THR A 124 -8.47 2.11 14.19
C THR A 124 -9.64 2.76 14.92
N PRO A 125 -10.77 3.05 14.24
CA PRO A 125 -11.97 3.55 14.92
C PRO A 125 -12.47 2.65 16.04
N GLU A 126 -12.24 1.34 15.96
CA GLU A 126 -12.58 0.40 17.04
C GLU A 126 -11.63 0.46 18.22
N GLN A 127 -10.35 0.70 17.95
CA GLN A 127 -9.31 0.75 18.99
C GLN A 127 -9.37 2.05 19.78
N TYR A 128 -9.67 3.17 19.12
CA TYR A 128 -9.73 4.48 19.77
C TYR A 128 -10.73 5.38 19.04
N ALA A 129 -12.01 5.23 19.40
CA ALA A 129 -13.09 5.96 18.75
C ALA A 129 -12.97 7.48 18.89
N ALA A 130 -12.39 7.98 19.97
CA ALA A 130 -12.21 9.42 20.19
C ALA A 130 -11.21 10.07 19.22
N ALA A 131 -10.39 9.29 18.53
CA ALA A 131 -9.45 9.79 17.53
C ALA A 131 -10.08 9.94 16.13
N TRP A 132 -11.34 9.57 15.98
CA TRP A 132 -12.03 9.52 14.69
C TRP A 132 -13.40 10.18 14.75
N GLU A 133 -13.79 10.78 13.64
CA GLU A 133 -15.12 11.37 13.44
C GLU A 133 -15.74 10.82 12.17
N VAL A 134 -17.00 10.41 12.22
CA VAL A 134 -17.72 9.91 11.04
C VAL A 134 -17.95 11.07 10.07
N VAL A 135 -17.63 10.85 8.79
CA VAL A 135 -17.89 11.82 7.73
C VAL A 135 -19.29 11.53 7.18
N THR A 136 -20.23 12.44 7.45
CA THR A 136 -21.65 12.22 7.13
C THR A 136 -22.04 12.65 5.73
N ASN A 137 -21.19 13.43 5.04
CA ASN A 137 -21.46 13.97 3.70
C ASN A 137 -20.33 13.63 2.74
N ALA A 138 -20.00 12.36 2.63
CA ALA A 138 -18.97 11.88 1.72
C ALA A 138 -19.50 11.72 0.29
#